data_0d6a506aecb526d52895aea02652ce26
#
_entry.id   0d6a506aecb526d52895aea02652ce26
#
_cell.length_a   1.000
_cell.length_b   1.000
_cell.length_c   1.000
_cell.angle_alpha   90.00
_cell.angle_beta   90.00
_cell.angle_gamma   90.00
#
_symmetry.space_group_name_H-M   'P 1'
#
loop_
_entity.id
_entity.type
_entity.pdbx_description
1 polymer ?
#
loop_
_entity_poly.entity_id
_entity_poly.type
_entity_poly.pdbx_seq_one_letter_code
_entity_poly.pdbx_strand_id
1 'polypeptide(L)'
;MFIIGYGISMDVEDLSYAVLDHDQTLLSQNYTLNLAGSRYFIEKPPLRSHAELDQRMRSGELALAIEIPPGFARDLQHGRSVQVTAWVDGAMPMRAETVRGYVGAMHQMWLADLAQQRLGVRLAAASSVETRFRYNPDVRSLPAMVPAVIPLLLMLIPAMLTALSVVREKELGSIINLYVTPVTRTEFLLGKQLPYIALAMFNFLLMTALAVTVFDVPLKGS
;
A
#
# COMPACT_ATOMS: atom_id res chain seq x y z
N MET A 1 0.57 -17.63 3.62
CA MET A 1 0.88 -16.43 4.43
C MET A 1 2.12 -15.69 3.93
N PHE A 2 3.29 -16.35 3.80
CA PHE A 2 4.52 -15.71 3.32
C PHE A 2 4.38 -15.03 1.95
N ILE A 3 3.79 -15.73 0.96
CA ILE A 3 3.63 -15.19 -0.41
C ILE A 3 2.75 -13.93 -0.40
N ILE A 4 1.66 -13.93 0.38
CA ILE A 4 0.74 -12.79 0.43
C ILE A 4 1.33 -11.66 1.29
N GLY A 5 1.99 -11.97 2.41
CA GLY A 5 2.58 -10.98 3.31
C GLY A 5 3.76 -10.21 2.70
N TYR A 6 4.66 -10.90 1.99
CA TYR A 6 5.82 -10.27 1.35
C TYR A 6 5.61 -9.97 -0.13
N GLY A 7 4.69 -10.68 -0.81
CA GLY A 7 4.47 -10.51 -2.25
C GLY A 7 3.54 -9.35 -2.62
N ILE A 8 2.74 -8.85 -1.67
CA ILE A 8 1.83 -7.73 -1.89
C ILE A 8 2.22 -6.61 -0.92
N SER A 9 3.05 -5.69 -1.38
CA SER A 9 3.33 -4.44 -0.66
C SER A 9 2.38 -3.35 -1.16
N MET A 10 1.67 -2.71 -0.24
CA MET A 10 0.95 -1.46 -0.48
C MET A 10 1.78 -0.26 -0.02
N ASP A 11 3.00 -0.50 0.46
CA ASP A 11 3.88 0.57 0.91
C ASP A 11 4.30 1.41 -0.29
N VAL A 12 4.09 2.69 -0.17
CA VAL A 12 4.43 3.67 -1.19
C VAL A 12 5.74 4.31 -0.75
N GLU A 13 6.80 3.49 -0.73
CA GLU A 13 8.19 3.92 -0.51
C GLU A 13 8.97 3.71 -1.81
N ASP A 14 10.12 4.38 -1.92
CA ASP A 14 11.03 4.24 -3.06
C ASP A 14 10.39 4.54 -4.43
N LEU A 15 9.50 5.55 -4.45
CA LEU A 15 8.85 6.00 -5.68
C LEU A 15 9.88 6.59 -6.63
N SER A 16 10.14 5.91 -7.72
CA SER A 16 10.98 6.44 -8.79
C SER A 16 10.31 7.63 -9.45
N TYR A 17 10.99 8.78 -9.44
CA TYR A 17 10.50 9.97 -10.12
C TYR A 17 11.58 10.62 -10.96
N ALA A 18 11.15 11.40 -11.95
CA ALA A 18 12.03 12.25 -12.75
C ALA A 18 11.36 13.60 -13.03
N VAL A 19 12.16 14.60 -13.33
CA VAL A 19 11.69 15.96 -13.60
C VAL A 19 11.94 16.32 -15.05
N LEU A 20 10.92 16.90 -15.70
CA LEU A 20 10.99 17.59 -16.97
C LEU A 20 10.95 19.08 -16.70
N ASP A 21 12.13 19.69 -16.57
CA ASP A 21 12.26 21.11 -16.25
C ASP A 21 12.47 21.95 -17.52
N HIS A 22 11.44 22.70 -17.91
CA HIS A 22 11.50 23.62 -19.05
C HIS A 22 11.98 25.05 -18.67
N ASP A 23 12.05 25.33 -17.35
CA ASP A 23 12.45 26.67 -16.86
C ASP A 23 13.95 26.78 -16.61
N GLN A 24 14.58 25.69 -16.13
CA GLN A 24 16.02 25.57 -15.88
C GLN A 24 16.61 26.70 -15.02
N THR A 25 15.86 27.26 -14.08
CA THR A 25 16.26 28.33 -13.19
C THR A 25 16.70 27.80 -11.82
N LEU A 26 17.34 28.64 -11.01
CA LEU A 26 17.65 28.29 -9.62
C LEU A 26 16.40 27.98 -8.79
N LEU A 27 15.26 28.61 -9.14
CA LEU A 27 14.01 28.39 -8.42
C LEU A 27 13.38 27.03 -8.77
N SER A 28 13.42 26.63 -10.06
CA SER A 28 12.97 25.30 -10.49
C SER A 28 13.84 24.19 -9.91
N GLN A 29 15.17 24.40 -9.88
CA GLN A 29 16.10 23.48 -9.23
C GLN A 29 15.85 23.35 -7.71
N ASN A 30 15.56 24.45 -7.02
CA ASN A 30 15.21 24.43 -5.61
C ASN A 30 13.93 23.63 -5.36
N TYR A 31 12.93 23.78 -6.24
CA TYR A 31 11.71 22.98 -6.19
C TYR A 31 12.00 21.49 -6.35
N THR A 32 12.84 21.12 -7.30
CA THR A 32 13.26 19.72 -7.53
C THR A 32 14.01 19.15 -6.34
N LEU A 33 14.94 19.92 -5.75
CA LEU A 33 15.69 19.50 -4.56
C LEU A 33 14.79 19.25 -3.34
N ASN A 34 13.71 20.02 -3.20
CA ASN A 34 12.73 19.78 -2.14
C ASN A 34 12.05 18.40 -2.27
N LEU A 35 11.78 17.96 -3.50
CA LEU A 35 11.27 16.62 -3.78
C LEU A 35 12.34 15.54 -3.51
N ALA A 36 13.57 15.76 -3.93
CA ALA A 36 14.70 14.85 -3.74
C ALA A 36 15.02 14.57 -2.25
N GLY A 37 14.77 15.54 -1.39
CA GLY A 37 14.99 15.43 0.06
C GLY A 37 13.99 14.52 0.79
N SER A 38 12.98 14.00 0.11
CA SER A 38 11.96 13.14 0.72
C SER A 38 12.38 11.68 0.72
N ARG A 39 12.14 10.99 1.83
CA ARG A 39 12.37 9.53 1.96
C ARG A 39 11.45 8.67 1.05
N TYR A 40 10.41 9.26 0.50
CA TYR A 40 9.42 8.56 -0.31
C TYR A 40 9.79 8.48 -1.77
N PHE A 41 10.74 9.32 -2.22
CA PHE A 41 11.05 9.49 -3.63
C PHE A 41 12.52 9.16 -3.93
N ILE A 42 12.74 8.38 -5.00
CA ILE A 42 14.08 8.14 -5.56
C ILE A 42 14.18 8.89 -6.88
N GLU A 43 15.08 9.86 -6.93
CA GLU A 43 15.33 10.63 -8.13
C GLU A 43 16.01 9.78 -9.21
N LYS A 44 15.45 9.84 -10.42
CA LYS A 44 16.00 9.24 -11.63
C LYS A 44 16.55 10.34 -12.54
N PRO A 45 17.38 10.02 -13.52
CA PRO A 45 17.91 11.00 -14.46
C PRO A 45 16.80 11.90 -15.04
N PRO A 46 17.04 13.21 -15.18
CA PRO A 46 16.03 14.16 -15.64
C PRO A 46 15.53 13.82 -17.04
N LEU A 47 14.29 14.19 -17.30
CA LEU A 47 13.63 13.99 -18.58
C LEU A 47 13.99 15.12 -19.55
N ARG A 48 14.11 14.77 -20.81
CA ARG A 48 14.43 15.73 -21.89
C ARG A 48 13.22 16.07 -22.77
N SER A 49 12.22 15.20 -22.80
CA SER A 49 11.04 15.39 -23.64
C SER A 49 9.83 14.62 -23.11
N HIS A 50 8.65 15.01 -23.56
CA HIS A 50 7.41 14.27 -23.28
C HIS A 50 7.41 12.85 -23.85
N ALA A 51 8.08 12.62 -24.98
CA ALA A 51 8.21 11.28 -25.54
C ALA A 51 9.00 10.35 -24.61
N GLU A 52 10.06 10.85 -23.98
CA GLU A 52 10.85 10.12 -22.99
C GLU A 52 10.04 9.89 -21.70
N LEU A 53 9.27 10.89 -21.26
CA LEU A 53 8.35 10.78 -20.12
C LEU A 53 7.37 9.63 -20.36
N ASP A 54 6.67 9.63 -21.48
CA ASP A 54 5.71 8.58 -21.85
C ASP A 54 6.35 7.21 -21.92
N GLN A 55 7.53 7.09 -22.51
CA GLN A 55 8.25 5.83 -22.64
C GLN A 55 8.63 5.27 -21.26
N ARG A 56 9.24 6.08 -20.40
CA ARG A 56 9.72 5.65 -19.08
C ARG A 56 8.59 5.39 -18.09
N MET A 57 7.45 6.08 -18.21
CA MET A 57 6.25 5.75 -17.45
C MET A 57 5.61 4.44 -17.93
N ARG A 58 5.47 4.23 -19.25
CA ARG A 58 4.94 2.96 -19.79
C ARG A 58 5.79 1.75 -19.48
N SER A 59 7.11 1.90 -19.39
CA SER A 59 8.02 0.82 -18.98
C SER A 59 7.99 0.51 -17.48
N GLY A 60 7.29 1.31 -16.67
CA GLY A 60 7.26 1.19 -15.22
C GLY A 60 8.55 1.65 -14.52
N GLU A 61 9.46 2.31 -15.24
CA GLU A 61 10.68 2.88 -14.68
C GLU A 61 10.38 4.07 -13.76
N LEU A 62 9.34 4.87 -14.10
CA LEU A 62 8.89 6.01 -13.33
C LEU A 62 7.47 5.79 -12.80
N ALA A 63 7.29 6.01 -11.52
CA ALA A 63 5.98 6.07 -10.87
C ALA A 63 5.39 7.49 -10.87
N LEU A 64 6.26 8.51 -10.99
CA LEU A 64 5.91 9.92 -10.97
C LEU A 64 6.81 10.69 -11.95
N ALA A 65 6.25 11.63 -12.69
CA ALA A 65 7.03 12.64 -13.41
C ALA A 65 6.49 14.03 -13.07
N ILE A 66 7.41 14.95 -12.80
CA ILE A 66 7.07 16.35 -12.51
C ILE A 66 7.49 17.19 -13.70
N GLU A 67 6.54 17.95 -14.23
CA GLU A 67 6.79 18.87 -15.32
C GLU A 67 6.69 20.30 -14.83
N ILE A 68 7.79 21.04 -14.97
CA ILE A 68 7.89 22.46 -14.63
C ILE A 68 7.77 23.27 -15.93
N PRO A 69 6.77 24.16 -16.05
CA PRO A 69 6.55 24.91 -17.28
C PRO A 69 7.62 25.98 -17.50
N PRO A 70 7.82 26.41 -18.75
CA PRO A 70 8.72 27.55 -19.05
C PRO A 70 8.19 28.83 -18.41
N GLY A 71 9.09 29.65 -17.89
CA GLY A 71 8.76 30.92 -17.22
C GLY A 71 8.25 30.73 -15.78
N PHE A 72 8.40 29.54 -15.18
CA PHE A 72 8.00 29.25 -13.81
C PHE A 72 8.53 30.28 -12.81
N ALA A 73 9.83 30.50 -12.79
CA ALA A 73 10.43 31.47 -11.87
C ALA A 73 9.96 32.91 -12.09
N ARG A 74 9.88 33.32 -13.34
CA ARG A 74 9.44 34.67 -13.70
C ARG A 74 8.01 34.95 -13.25
N ASP A 75 7.09 34.02 -13.53
CA ASP A 75 5.68 34.25 -13.25
C ASP A 75 5.40 34.15 -11.75
N LEU A 76 6.09 33.27 -11.04
CA LEU A 76 6.02 33.19 -9.58
C LEU A 76 6.58 34.45 -8.91
N GLN A 77 7.65 35.07 -9.48
CA GLN A 77 8.19 36.32 -8.99
C GLN A 77 7.24 37.51 -9.15
N HIS A 78 6.41 37.49 -10.20
CA HIS A 78 5.39 38.48 -10.44
C HIS A 78 4.05 38.23 -9.77
N GLY A 79 3.98 37.19 -8.90
CA GLY A 79 2.76 36.83 -8.19
C GLY A 79 1.68 36.23 -9.09
N ARG A 80 2.05 35.74 -10.27
CA ARG A 80 1.13 35.02 -11.16
C ARG A 80 0.98 33.58 -10.74
N SER A 81 -0.20 33.03 -10.98
CA SER A 81 -0.41 31.59 -10.75
C SER A 81 0.37 30.76 -11.76
N VAL A 82 1.14 29.80 -11.27
CA VAL A 82 1.88 28.86 -12.09
C VAL A 82 1.42 27.46 -11.78
N GLN A 83 1.22 26.64 -12.80
CA GLN A 83 0.78 25.29 -12.65
C GLN A 83 1.94 24.32 -12.93
N VAL A 84 2.38 23.58 -11.91
CA VAL A 84 3.29 22.46 -12.06
C VAL A 84 2.44 21.20 -12.28
N THR A 85 2.79 20.41 -13.28
CA THR A 85 2.04 19.21 -13.61
C THR A 85 2.74 17.98 -13.01
N ALA A 86 1.98 17.15 -12.32
CA ALA A 86 2.44 15.87 -11.81
C ALA A 86 1.76 14.74 -12.60
N TRP A 87 2.55 13.96 -13.33
CA TRP A 87 2.12 12.76 -14.05
C TRP A 87 2.32 11.56 -13.15
N VAL A 88 1.25 10.88 -12.77
CA VAL A 88 1.27 9.75 -11.84
C VAL A 88 0.85 8.48 -12.57
N ASP A 89 1.53 7.37 -12.30
CA ASP A 89 1.11 6.06 -12.81
C ASP A 89 -0.23 5.66 -12.19
N GLY A 90 -1.26 5.61 -13.02
CA GLY A 90 -2.64 5.28 -12.64
C GLY A 90 -2.96 3.79 -12.64
N ALA A 91 -2.00 2.90 -12.94
CA ALA A 91 -2.24 1.45 -12.99
C ALA A 91 -2.75 0.88 -11.65
N MET A 92 -2.33 1.50 -10.53
CA MET A 92 -2.79 1.16 -9.19
C MET A 92 -3.45 2.38 -8.53
N PRO A 93 -4.79 2.52 -8.55
CA PRO A 93 -5.49 3.72 -8.10
C PRO A 93 -5.17 4.16 -6.66
N MET A 94 -5.08 3.22 -5.73
CA MET A 94 -4.74 3.56 -4.33
C MET A 94 -3.31 4.12 -4.19
N ARG A 95 -2.36 3.56 -4.93
CA ARG A 95 -0.98 4.04 -4.97
C ARG A 95 -0.91 5.42 -5.61
N ALA A 96 -1.61 5.62 -6.71
CA ALA A 96 -1.69 6.91 -7.40
C ALA A 96 -2.25 8.01 -6.49
N GLU A 97 -3.28 7.73 -5.71
CA GLU A 97 -3.87 8.68 -4.77
C GLU A 97 -2.89 9.05 -3.65
N THR A 98 -2.14 8.09 -3.12
CA THR A 98 -1.10 8.33 -2.11
C THR A 98 0.02 9.20 -2.67
N VAL A 99 0.51 8.90 -3.89
CA VAL A 99 1.53 9.72 -4.58
C VAL A 99 1.04 11.15 -4.78
N ARG A 100 -0.20 11.33 -5.24
CA ARG A 100 -0.84 12.63 -5.39
C ARG A 100 -0.86 13.40 -4.07
N GLY A 101 -1.20 12.73 -2.97
CA GLY A 101 -1.20 13.32 -1.63
C GLY A 101 0.19 13.81 -1.21
N TYR A 102 1.22 12.99 -1.43
CA TYR A 102 2.62 13.36 -1.10
C TYR A 102 3.11 14.54 -1.92
N VAL A 103 2.91 14.52 -3.24
CA VAL A 103 3.30 15.62 -4.12
C VAL A 103 2.59 16.91 -3.72
N GLY A 104 1.27 16.84 -3.44
CA GLY A 104 0.50 18.00 -2.99
C GLY A 104 1.01 18.58 -1.67
N ALA A 105 1.30 17.72 -0.68
CA ALA A 105 1.83 18.15 0.61
C ALA A 105 3.21 18.82 0.47
N MET A 106 4.12 18.23 -0.30
CA MET A 106 5.46 18.77 -0.55
C MET A 106 5.40 20.10 -1.30
N HIS A 107 4.51 20.21 -2.28
CA HIS A 107 4.27 21.46 -2.99
C HIS A 107 3.81 22.59 -2.03
N GLN A 108 2.87 22.30 -1.14
CA GLN A 108 2.41 23.25 -0.13
C GLN A 108 3.52 23.65 0.84
N MET A 109 4.33 22.70 1.31
CA MET A 109 5.48 22.97 2.17
C MET A 109 6.49 23.89 1.48
N TRP A 110 6.83 23.59 0.22
CA TRP A 110 7.74 24.43 -0.56
C TRP A 110 7.21 25.84 -0.76
N LEU A 111 5.91 26.00 -1.05
CA LEU A 111 5.29 27.32 -1.17
C LEU A 111 5.33 28.09 0.15
N ALA A 112 5.09 27.43 1.28
CA ALA A 112 5.17 28.04 2.60
C ALA A 112 6.59 28.52 2.92
N ASP A 113 7.61 27.72 2.63
CA ASP A 113 9.02 28.07 2.80
C ASP A 113 9.43 29.24 1.90
N LEU A 114 8.99 29.22 0.65
CA LEU A 114 9.25 30.30 -0.29
C LEU A 114 8.61 31.62 0.18
N ALA A 115 7.37 31.59 0.67
CA ALA A 115 6.67 32.75 1.21
C ALA A 115 7.37 33.28 2.46
N GLN A 116 7.86 32.41 3.34
CA GLN A 116 8.62 32.82 4.51
C GLN A 116 9.95 33.48 4.13
N GLN A 117 10.67 32.93 3.15
CA GLN A 117 11.95 33.47 2.69
C GLN A 117 11.80 34.86 2.00
N ARG A 118 10.71 35.05 1.25
CA ARG A 118 10.53 36.31 0.46
C ARG A 118 9.78 37.40 1.19
N LEU A 119 8.78 37.06 1.99
CA LEU A 119 7.87 38.01 2.62
C LEU A 119 8.12 38.18 4.12
N GLY A 120 8.98 37.37 4.72
CA GLY A 120 9.16 37.34 6.17
C GLY A 120 7.89 36.94 6.93
N VAL A 121 6.82 36.62 6.21
CA VAL A 121 5.53 36.23 6.75
C VAL A 121 5.49 34.72 6.81
N ARG A 122 5.46 34.15 8.01
CA ARG A 122 4.97 32.78 8.17
C ARG A 122 3.50 32.81 7.73
N LEU A 123 3.21 32.27 6.57
CA LEU A 123 1.86 31.81 6.28
C LEU A 123 1.60 30.72 7.29
N ALA A 124 1.16 31.12 8.51
CA ALA A 124 0.58 30.16 9.42
C ALA A 124 -0.55 29.51 8.62
N ALA A 125 -0.37 28.25 8.27
CA ALA A 125 -1.49 27.47 7.76
C ALA A 125 -2.58 27.67 8.80
N ALA A 126 -3.66 28.35 8.42
CA ALA A 126 -4.72 28.80 9.33
C ALA A 126 -5.38 27.62 10.08
N SER A 127 -5.10 26.42 9.65
CA SER A 127 -5.32 25.16 10.38
C SER A 127 -4.51 24.06 9.68
N SER A 128 -3.60 23.39 10.38
CA SER A 128 -3.01 22.15 9.92
C SER A 128 -3.90 20.99 10.38
N VAL A 129 -4.42 20.21 9.45
CA VAL A 129 -5.06 18.93 9.79
C VAL A 129 -3.94 17.92 10.00
N GLU A 130 -3.61 17.63 11.25
CA GLU A 130 -2.68 16.56 11.60
C GLU A 130 -3.45 15.24 11.59
N THR A 131 -3.27 14.43 10.52
CA THR A 131 -3.86 13.11 10.44
C THR A 131 -3.02 12.13 11.25
N ARG A 132 -3.58 11.60 12.35
CA ARG A 132 -2.93 10.59 13.18
C ARG A 132 -3.59 9.23 12.98
N PHE A 133 -2.87 8.29 12.42
CA PHE A 133 -3.32 6.90 12.34
C PHE A 133 -3.06 6.19 13.67
N ARG A 134 -4.11 5.72 14.33
CA ARG A 134 -4.00 5.19 15.69
C ARG A 134 -3.39 3.79 15.79
N TYR A 135 -3.67 2.91 14.83
CA TYR A 135 -3.28 1.51 14.88
C TYR A 135 -2.08 1.16 13.98
N ASN A 136 -1.89 1.92 12.93
CA ASN A 136 -0.79 1.78 11.99
C ASN A 136 -0.26 3.18 11.63
N PRO A 137 0.53 3.81 12.53
CA PRO A 137 0.98 5.19 12.33
C PRO A 137 1.81 5.39 11.07
N ASP A 138 2.59 4.39 10.70
CA ASP A 138 3.47 4.42 9.52
C ASP A 138 2.76 3.96 8.24
N VAL A 139 1.47 3.60 8.32
CA VAL A 139 0.65 3.10 7.19
C VAL A 139 1.35 1.94 6.45
N ARG A 140 2.01 1.04 7.20
CA ARG A 140 2.71 -0.12 6.64
C ARG A 140 1.72 -1.20 6.19
N SER A 141 2.01 -1.84 5.07
CA SER A 141 1.17 -2.89 4.50
C SER A 141 1.12 -4.16 5.34
N LEU A 142 2.26 -4.58 5.91
CA LEU A 142 2.35 -5.82 6.69
C LEU A 142 1.41 -5.86 7.90
N PRO A 143 1.40 -4.84 8.82
CA PRO A 143 0.49 -4.84 9.95
C PRO A 143 -1.00 -4.80 9.58
N ALA A 144 -1.34 -4.32 8.38
CA ALA A 144 -2.71 -4.27 7.90
C ALA A 144 -3.14 -5.59 7.20
N MET A 145 -2.27 -6.14 6.35
CA MET A 145 -2.60 -7.29 5.51
C MET A 145 -2.49 -8.62 6.23
N VAL A 146 -1.45 -8.81 7.06
CA VAL A 146 -1.21 -10.10 7.74
C VAL A 146 -2.39 -10.52 8.62
N PRO A 147 -2.96 -9.65 9.49
CA PRO A 147 -4.14 -10.02 10.27
C PRO A 147 -5.37 -10.32 9.43
N ALA A 148 -5.54 -9.66 8.27
CA ALA A 148 -6.69 -9.89 7.39
C ALA A 148 -6.62 -11.23 6.66
N VAL A 149 -5.42 -11.72 6.35
CA VAL A 149 -5.19 -12.99 5.64
C VAL A 149 -5.46 -14.20 6.56
N ILE A 150 -5.21 -14.08 7.87
CA ILE A 150 -5.41 -15.18 8.83
C ILE A 150 -6.85 -15.69 8.80
N PRO A 151 -7.91 -14.88 9.02
CA PRO A 151 -9.29 -15.36 8.99
C PRO A 151 -9.70 -15.87 7.62
N LEU A 152 -9.20 -15.28 6.55
CA LEU A 152 -9.49 -15.72 5.19
C LEU A 152 -8.97 -17.15 4.94
N LEU A 153 -7.74 -17.45 5.32
CA LEU A 153 -7.16 -18.78 5.18
C LEU A 153 -7.79 -19.79 6.14
N LEU A 154 -8.16 -19.37 7.36
CA LEU A 154 -8.86 -20.21 8.33
C LEU A 154 -10.28 -20.55 7.88
N MET A 155 -10.95 -19.67 7.17
CA MET A 155 -12.27 -19.94 6.61
C MET A 155 -12.17 -20.89 5.41
N LEU A 156 -11.23 -20.66 4.50
CA LEU A 156 -11.16 -21.36 3.22
C LEU A 156 -10.59 -22.77 3.33
N ILE A 157 -9.44 -22.94 4.00
CA ILE A 157 -8.73 -24.23 4.02
C ILE A 157 -9.50 -25.31 4.79
N PRO A 158 -9.97 -25.10 6.03
CA PRO A 158 -10.74 -26.11 6.75
C PRO A 158 -12.08 -26.42 6.09
N ALA A 159 -12.75 -25.43 5.50
CA ALA A 159 -14.01 -25.65 4.78
C ALA A 159 -13.79 -26.55 3.57
N MET A 160 -12.76 -26.31 2.76
CA MET A 160 -12.41 -27.16 1.61
C MET A 160 -12.05 -28.58 2.04
N LEU A 161 -11.24 -28.75 3.09
CA LEU A 161 -10.84 -30.07 3.59
C LEU A 161 -12.03 -30.85 4.12
N THR A 162 -12.94 -30.19 4.86
CA THR A 162 -14.16 -30.81 5.39
C THR A 162 -15.09 -31.26 4.25
N ALA A 163 -15.31 -30.38 3.26
CA ALA A 163 -16.11 -30.71 2.09
C ALA A 163 -15.51 -31.88 1.30
N LEU A 164 -14.19 -31.86 1.06
CA LEU A 164 -13.48 -32.93 0.35
C LEU A 164 -13.58 -34.26 1.10
N SER A 165 -13.50 -34.25 2.43
CA SER A 165 -13.62 -35.48 3.25
C SER A 165 -14.99 -36.15 3.12
N VAL A 166 -16.05 -35.34 3.08
CA VAL A 166 -17.43 -35.82 2.90
C VAL A 166 -17.65 -36.38 1.49
N VAL A 167 -17.17 -35.66 0.47
CA VAL A 167 -17.26 -36.10 -0.92
C VAL A 167 -16.51 -37.40 -1.14
N ARG A 168 -15.30 -37.53 -0.63
CA ARG A 168 -14.49 -38.76 -0.74
C ARG A 168 -15.15 -39.95 -0.13
N GLU A 169 -15.85 -39.81 1.00
CA GLU A 169 -16.61 -40.92 1.60
C GLU A 169 -17.82 -41.32 0.80
N LYS A 170 -18.48 -40.35 0.18
CA LYS A 170 -19.58 -40.63 -0.75
C LYS A 170 -19.09 -41.43 -1.96
N GLU A 171 -17.95 -41.06 -2.53
CA GLU A 171 -17.33 -41.76 -3.65
C GLU A 171 -16.86 -43.16 -3.31
N LEU A 172 -16.31 -43.37 -2.10
CA LEU A 172 -15.85 -44.67 -1.62
C LEU A 172 -17.01 -45.59 -1.16
N GLY A 173 -18.26 -45.12 -1.19
CA GLY A 173 -19.42 -45.88 -0.77
C GLY A 173 -19.53 -46.10 0.74
N SER A 174 -18.64 -45.52 1.54
CA SER A 174 -18.60 -45.69 3.00
C SER A 174 -19.85 -45.16 3.70
N ILE A 175 -20.58 -44.25 3.06
CA ILE A 175 -21.85 -43.70 3.56
C ILE A 175 -22.93 -44.80 3.70
N ILE A 176 -22.90 -45.86 2.87
CA ILE A 176 -23.84 -46.98 2.94
C ILE A 176 -23.70 -47.74 4.26
N ASN A 177 -22.47 -47.87 4.80
CA ASN A 177 -22.19 -48.52 6.06
C ASN A 177 -22.81 -47.80 7.26
N LEU A 178 -23.11 -46.49 7.15
CA LEU A 178 -23.80 -45.70 8.18
C LEU A 178 -25.25 -46.15 8.41
N TYR A 179 -25.88 -46.76 7.43
CA TYR A 179 -27.27 -47.28 7.57
C TYR A 179 -27.32 -48.60 8.35
N VAL A 180 -26.19 -49.29 8.47
CA VAL A 180 -26.09 -50.61 9.16
C VAL A 180 -25.49 -50.47 10.56
N THR A 181 -24.92 -49.31 10.92
CA THR A 181 -24.30 -49.04 12.23
C THR A 181 -25.25 -48.22 13.12
N PRO A 182 -25.24 -48.44 14.46
CA PRO A 182 -26.10 -47.72 15.40
C PRO A 182 -25.64 -46.29 15.69
N VAL A 183 -24.83 -45.70 14.82
CA VAL A 183 -24.28 -44.34 14.98
C VAL A 183 -25.30 -43.30 14.52
N THR A 184 -25.55 -42.30 15.36
CA THR A 184 -26.43 -41.19 15.02
C THR A 184 -25.75 -40.23 14.03
N ARG A 185 -26.54 -39.49 13.27
CA ARG A 185 -26.03 -38.50 12.29
C ARG A 185 -25.14 -37.42 12.94
N THR A 186 -25.47 -37.04 14.17
CA THR A 186 -24.72 -36.05 14.95
C THR A 186 -23.38 -36.58 15.41
N GLU A 187 -23.30 -37.83 15.89
CA GLU A 187 -22.04 -38.47 16.29
C GLU A 187 -21.09 -38.62 15.10
N PHE A 188 -21.61 -38.98 13.94
CA PHE A 188 -20.83 -39.05 12.72
C PHE A 188 -20.27 -37.71 12.31
N LEU A 189 -21.10 -36.65 12.27
CA LEU A 189 -20.67 -35.30 11.90
C LEU A 189 -19.66 -34.76 12.89
N LEU A 190 -19.91 -34.90 14.20
CA LEU A 190 -18.97 -34.43 15.22
C LEU A 190 -17.64 -35.19 15.17
N GLY A 191 -17.68 -36.52 15.01
CA GLY A 191 -16.47 -37.33 14.89
C GLY A 191 -15.61 -36.91 13.68
N LYS A 192 -16.24 -36.44 12.60
CA LYS A 192 -15.54 -35.92 11.43
C LYS A 192 -15.05 -34.51 11.59
N GLN A 193 -15.81 -33.63 12.23
CA GLN A 193 -15.47 -32.23 12.39
C GLN A 193 -14.37 -31.99 13.43
N LEU A 194 -14.35 -32.78 14.52
CA LEU A 194 -13.38 -32.63 15.61
C LEU A 194 -11.91 -32.60 15.16
N PRO A 195 -11.41 -33.51 14.31
CA PRO A 195 -10.04 -33.43 13.81
C PRO A 195 -9.75 -32.17 13.01
N TYR A 196 -10.72 -31.72 12.20
CA TYR A 196 -10.54 -30.50 11.41
C TYR A 196 -10.59 -29.23 12.25
N ILE A 197 -11.40 -29.22 13.33
CA ILE A 197 -11.41 -28.14 14.32
C ILE A 197 -10.05 -28.08 15.04
N ALA A 198 -9.53 -29.23 15.48
CA ALA A 198 -8.21 -29.30 16.12
C ALA A 198 -7.10 -28.81 15.17
N LEU A 199 -7.15 -29.24 13.91
CA LEU A 199 -6.21 -28.76 12.88
C LEU A 199 -6.33 -27.25 12.60
N ALA A 200 -7.56 -26.72 12.55
CA ALA A 200 -7.81 -25.29 12.38
C ALA A 200 -7.29 -24.48 13.56
N MET A 201 -7.48 -24.95 14.79
CA MET A 201 -6.95 -24.32 16.00
C MET A 201 -5.42 -24.30 16.00
N PHE A 202 -4.80 -25.44 15.66
CA PHE A 202 -3.35 -25.52 15.53
C PHE A 202 -2.82 -24.57 14.46
N ASN A 203 -3.45 -24.52 13.30
CA ASN A 203 -3.09 -23.62 12.20
C ASN A 203 -3.26 -22.14 12.59
N PHE A 204 -4.32 -21.80 13.33
CA PHE A 204 -4.52 -20.46 13.88
C PHE A 204 -3.37 -20.06 14.81
N LEU A 205 -3.00 -20.91 15.75
CA LEU A 205 -1.89 -20.62 16.66
C LEU A 205 -0.56 -20.45 15.90
N LEU A 206 -0.31 -21.32 14.93
CA LEU A 206 0.89 -21.22 14.09
C LEU A 206 0.93 -19.94 13.28
N MET A 207 -0.19 -19.56 12.64
CA MET A 207 -0.28 -18.32 11.87
C MET A 207 -0.12 -17.08 12.76
N THR A 208 -0.72 -17.09 13.95
CA THR A 208 -0.59 -16.00 14.92
C THR A 208 0.85 -15.89 15.44
N ALA A 209 1.50 -17.00 15.74
CA ALA A 209 2.90 -17.02 16.12
C ALA A 209 3.78 -16.45 15.01
N LEU A 210 3.58 -16.84 13.75
CA LEU A 210 4.30 -16.28 12.60
C LEU A 210 4.02 -14.78 12.41
N ALA A 211 2.79 -14.34 12.60
CA ALA A 211 2.42 -12.92 12.50
C ALA A 211 3.23 -12.06 13.49
N VAL A 212 3.37 -12.54 14.73
CA VAL A 212 4.06 -11.81 15.78
C VAL A 212 5.59 -11.92 15.65
N THR A 213 6.13 -13.12 15.36
CA THR A 213 7.57 -13.36 15.42
C THR A 213 8.31 -13.04 14.12
N VAL A 214 7.66 -13.22 12.97
CA VAL A 214 8.29 -13.05 11.65
C VAL A 214 7.86 -11.75 10.98
N PHE A 215 6.60 -11.37 11.11
CA PHE A 215 6.04 -10.17 10.48
C PHE A 215 5.99 -8.97 11.45
N ASP A 216 6.45 -9.14 12.69
CA ASP A 216 6.51 -8.08 13.71
C ASP A 216 5.18 -7.30 13.88
N VAL A 217 4.06 -8.02 13.75
CA VAL A 217 2.73 -7.45 13.91
C VAL A 217 2.42 -7.34 15.41
N PRO A 218 2.31 -6.13 16.00
CA PRO A 218 2.08 -5.98 17.41
C PRO A 218 0.67 -6.46 17.81
N LEU A 219 0.59 -7.35 18.78
CA LEU A 219 -0.67 -7.69 19.44
C LEU A 219 -1.07 -6.53 20.37
N LYS A 220 -1.82 -5.57 19.84
CA LYS A 220 -2.42 -4.49 20.65
C LYS A 220 -3.79 -4.96 21.13
N GLY A 221 -3.80 -5.71 22.24
CA GLY A 221 -5.01 -5.95 23.01
C GLY A 221 -5.38 -4.73 23.85
N SER A 222 -6.68 -4.51 24.04
CA SER A 222 -7.18 -3.52 25.00
C SER A 222 -6.96 -3.98 26.43
#